data_88a5116d1b5a229526bdb85df0748a8f
#
_entry.id   88a5116d1b5a229526bdb85df0748a8f
#
_cell.length_a   1.000
_cell.length_b   1.000
_cell.length_c   1.000
_cell.angle_alpha   90.00
_cell.angle_beta   90.00
_cell.angle_gamma   90.00
#
_symmetry.space_group_name_H-M   'P 1'
#
loop_
_entity.id
_entity.type
_entity.pdbx_description
1 polymer ?
#
loop_
_entity_poly.entity_id
_entity_poly.type
_entity_poly.pdbx_seq_one_letter_code
_entity_poly.pdbx_strand_id
1 'polypeptide(L)'
;MRKRTLLFVALLTALPLAAQSSYILTASPSNVQSVVDSHGLTVVKELFDGTNCVMLVTSPSANVTGVETEVESDLKVVSFEPQQNLSLPELNGATQATLTQSTTGILDSLVGRTLVNFFGSTVPSNYTTQTATSIIRLGDARTATNLTGTGVVAIIDTGADINHPALTGVLVPGYDFTRDTPGASELADLNPAMAAALQQSTTGILDAQNTLVLNAAAVAILSQSTTGILDQSTTGILDSTLSEFGHGTMVAGIVHLIAPTAKIMPLKAFHADGSSDLSDIIRAIYYAADNGASVISMSFSISQPSPGLQAAVQYALSKNVILVAASGNDGLKTLVYPASYGGVQGIGSSTSSDTKSNFSNFGSGVVTFAAPGEGVITTYPGGNYAAGWGTSFSAPMLSGAATLVLQARPLSRPGDITNWLSKTKQISDMGYGRIDLFASLTNLVNSGGSSSSTSSTSGSTSGSSSTTTNSTSGSTSGGPSHP
;
A
#
# COMPACT_ATOMS: atom_id res chain seq x y z
N MET A 1 26.76 -21.37 -47.50
CA MET A 1 27.11 -20.14 -46.79
C MET A 1 27.57 -20.49 -45.38
N ARG A 2 28.87 -20.42 -45.15
CA ARG A 2 29.49 -20.79 -43.86
C ARG A 2 29.44 -19.56 -42.92
N LYS A 3 28.75 -19.67 -41.77
CA LYS A 3 28.81 -18.68 -40.67
C LYS A 3 30.16 -18.83 -39.99
N ARG A 4 30.97 -17.79 -40.01
CA ARG A 4 32.20 -17.67 -39.21
C ARG A 4 31.81 -17.13 -37.82
N THR A 5 31.91 -17.95 -36.82
CA THR A 5 31.84 -17.51 -35.42
C THR A 5 33.23 -16.96 -35.05
N LEU A 6 33.31 -15.66 -34.83
CA LEU A 6 34.50 -15.03 -34.21
C LEU A 6 34.39 -15.17 -32.69
N LEU A 7 35.29 -15.97 -32.16
CA LEU A 7 35.49 -16.10 -30.71
C LEU A 7 36.43 -14.95 -30.28
N PHE A 8 35.88 -13.91 -29.66
CA PHE A 8 36.66 -12.88 -28.95
C PHE A 8 36.99 -13.40 -27.55
N VAL A 9 38.20 -13.86 -27.33
CA VAL A 9 38.73 -14.06 -25.99
C VAL A 9 39.23 -12.70 -25.51
N ALA A 10 38.42 -12.01 -24.72
CA ALA A 10 38.84 -10.85 -23.98
C ALA A 10 39.63 -11.30 -22.74
N LEU A 11 40.92 -11.01 -22.74
CA LEU A 11 41.78 -11.16 -21.57
C LEU A 11 41.37 -10.07 -20.56
N LEU A 12 40.50 -10.42 -19.58
CA LEU A 12 40.16 -9.55 -18.45
C LEU A 12 41.37 -9.48 -17.52
N THR A 13 42.14 -8.41 -17.62
CA THR A 13 42.99 -7.97 -16.49
C THR A 13 42.06 -7.49 -15.40
N ALA A 14 41.98 -8.20 -14.29
CA ALA A 14 41.22 -7.77 -13.10
C ALA A 14 41.93 -6.53 -12.50
N LEU A 15 41.52 -5.36 -12.94
CA LEU A 15 41.68 -4.11 -12.18
C LEU A 15 40.78 -4.24 -10.95
N PRO A 16 41.19 -3.73 -9.77
CA PRO A 16 40.30 -3.68 -8.62
C PRO A 16 39.04 -2.93 -9.05
N LEU A 17 37.89 -3.57 -8.93
CA LEU A 17 36.59 -2.94 -9.16
C LEU A 17 36.48 -1.79 -8.16
N ALA A 18 36.77 -0.57 -8.57
CA ALA A 18 36.32 0.58 -7.83
C ALA A 18 34.79 0.43 -7.68
N ALA A 19 34.28 0.55 -6.47
CA ALA A 19 32.85 0.46 -6.22
C ALA A 19 32.15 1.48 -7.14
N GLN A 20 31.50 0.99 -8.17
CA GLN A 20 30.73 1.84 -9.08
C GLN A 20 29.49 2.29 -8.34
N SER A 21 29.28 3.59 -8.26
CA SER A 21 28.05 4.14 -7.70
C SER A 21 26.92 4.01 -8.72
N SER A 22 25.76 3.59 -8.25
CA SER A 22 24.56 3.45 -9.08
C SER A 22 23.60 4.61 -8.84
N TYR A 23 22.95 5.06 -9.90
CA TYR A 23 22.06 6.22 -9.90
C TYR A 23 20.79 5.93 -10.70
N ILE A 24 19.72 6.63 -10.36
CA ILE A 24 18.48 6.67 -11.12
C ILE A 24 18.49 7.94 -11.96
N LEU A 25 18.57 7.78 -13.28
CA LEU A 25 18.53 8.88 -14.27
C LEU A 25 17.13 8.95 -14.87
N THR A 26 16.54 10.14 -14.86
CA THR A 26 15.31 10.45 -15.59
C THR A 26 15.59 11.53 -16.63
N ALA A 27 15.29 11.25 -17.90
CA ALA A 27 15.40 12.18 -19.00
C ALA A 27 14.34 11.90 -20.05
N SER A 28 14.11 12.82 -21.01
CA SER A 28 13.21 12.53 -22.13
C SER A 28 13.79 11.42 -23.01
N PRO A 29 12.95 10.63 -23.72
CA PRO A 29 13.41 9.58 -24.64
C PRO A 29 14.40 10.06 -25.70
N SER A 30 14.26 11.30 -26.17
CA SER A 30 15.16 11.92 -27.12
C SER A 30 16.52 12.32 -26.56
N ASN A 31 16.63 12.48 -25.25
CA ASN A 31 17.81 13.02 -24.57
C ASN A 31 18.60 11.97 -23.80
N VAL A 32 17.94 10.90 -23.32
CA VAL A 32 18.53 9.94 -22.37
C VAL A 32 19.87 9.37 -22.85
N GLN A 33 19.96 8.95 -24.12
CA GLN A 33 21.20 8.40 -24.66
C GLN A 33 22.30 9.47 -24.75
N SER A 34 21.94 10.70 -25.14
CA SER A 34 22.90 11.83 -25.17
C SER A 34 23.44 12.16 -23.78
N VAL A 35 22.62 12.10 -22.72
CA VAL A 35 23.05 12.29 -21.35
C VAL A 35 23.99 11.16 -20.91
N VAL A 36 23.60 9.90 -21.16
CA VAL A 36 24.43 8.73 -20.84
C VAL A 36 25.82 8.86 -21.48
N ASP A 37 25.88 9.19 -22.78
CA ASP A 37 27.13 9.29 -23.53
C ASP A 37 27.99 10.50 -23.07
N SER A 38 27.37 11.67 -22.83
CA SER A 38 28.10 12.89 -22.48
C SER A 38 28.71 12.84 -21.08
N HIS A 39 28.10 12.10 -20.16
CA HIS A 39 28.58 11.95 -18.77
C HIS A 39 29.31 10.63 -18.50
N GLY A 40 29.56 9.82 -19.55
CA GLY A 40 30.27 8.53 -19.44
C GLY A 40 29.56 7.54 -18.51
N LEU A 41 28.24 7.59 -18.45
CA LEU A 41 27.42 6.67 -17.65
C LEU A 41 27.25 5.33 -18.38
N THR A 42 27.04 4.27 -17.63
CA THR A 42 26.70 2.96 -18.18
C THR A 42 25.29 2.57 -17.75
N VAL A 43 24.41 2.29 -18.73
CA VAL A 43 23.06 1.80 -18.46
C VAL A 43 23.15 0.38 -17.91
N VAL A 44 22.62 0.17 -16.71
CA VAL A 44 22.47 -1.15 -16.07
C VAL A 44 21.12 -1.75 -16.46
N LYS A 45 20.06 -0.93 -16.36
CA LYS A 45 18.69 -1.38 -16.58
C LYS A 45 17.79 -0.21 -16.98
N GLU A 46 16.90 -0.43 -17.92
CA GLU A 46 15.77 0.44 -18.16
C GLU A 46 14.68 0.15 -17.14
N LEU A 47 14.25 1.18 -16.43
CA LEU A 47 13.21 1.05 -15.40
C LEU A 47 11.83 1.39 -15.96
N PHE A 48 11.77 2.35 -16.87
CA PHE A 48 10.55 2.78 -17.54
C PHE A 48 10.86 3.52 -18.83
N ASP A 49 10.11 3.20 -19.90
CA ASP A 49 10.14 3.90 -21.18
C ASP A 49 8.73 4.44 -21.50
N GLY A 50 8.56 5.75 -21.32
CA GLY A 50 7.30 6.44 -21.51
C GLY A 50 7.52 7.91 -21.88
N THR A 51 6.74 8.81 -21.29
CA THR A 51 6.91 10.26 -21.47
C THR A 51 8.30 10.72 -21.07
N ASN A 52 8.86 10.11 -20.02
CA ASN A 52 10.26 10.17 -19.66
C ASN A 52 10.81 8.75 -19.63
N CYS A 53 12.07 8.56 -20.01
CA CYS A 53 12.82 7.35 -19.74
C CYS A 53 13.42 7.42 -18.34
N VAL A 54 13.29 6.34 -17.57
CA VAL A 54 13.92 6.17 -16.27
C VAL A 54 14.89 5.01 -16.36
N MET A 55 16.16 5.27 -16.05
CA MET A 55 17.25 4.31 -16.20
C MET A 55 17.98 4.12 -14.88
N LEU A 56 18.33 2.90 -14.53
CA LEU A 56 19.38 2.61 -13.57
C LEU A 56 20.72 2.68 -14.32
N VAL A 57 21.60 3.56 -13.90
CA VAL A 57 22.92 3.78 -14.50
C VAL A 57 24.01 3.68 -13.46
N THR A 58 25.25 3.39 -13.90
CA THR A 58 26.44 3.45 -13.07
C THR A 58 27.42 4.50 -13.60
N SER A 59 28.17 5.13 -12.68
CA SER A 59 29.29 5.99 -12.99
C SER A 59 30.61 5.33 -12.55
N PRO A 60 31.67 5.41 -13.37
CA PRO A 60 32.99 4.92 -12.97
C PRO A 60 33.68 5.85 -11.96
N SER A 61 33.12 7.05 -11.72
CA SER A 61 33.68 8.03 -10.79
C SER A 61 33.40 7.66 -9.35
N ALA A 62 34.44 7.71 -8.50
CA ALA A 62 34.31 7.55 -7.05
C ALA A 62 33.78 8.80 -6.34
N ASN A 63 33.68 9.94 -7.04
CA ASN A 63 33.18 11.20 -6.48
C ASN A 63 31.67 11.32 -6.69
N VAL A 64 30.87 10.72 -5.81
CA VAL A 64 29.40 10.66 -5.87
C VAL A 64 28.80 12.07 -6.02
N THR A 65 29.12 12.98 -5.11
CA THR A 65 28.59 14.36 -5.12
C THR A 65 28.98 15.15 -6.37
N GLY A 66 30.20 14.91 -6.90
CA GLY A 66 30.66 15.55 -8.13
C GLY A 66 29.85 15.06 -9.36
N VAL A 67 29.57 13.76 -9.44
CA VAL A 67 28.75 13.19 -10.52
C VAL A 67 27.32 13.71 -10.44
N GLU A 68 26.72 13.74 -9.27
CA GLU A 68 25.37 14.27 -9.08
C GLU A 68 25.30 15.72 -9.57
N THR A 69 26.18 16.59 -9.08
CA THR A 69 26.20 18.02 -9.46
C THR A 69 26.42 18.22 -10.97
N GLU A 70 27.30 17.44 -11.57
CA GLU A 70 27.60 17.53 -12.99
C GLU A 70 26.41 17.11 -13.85
N VAL A 71 25.84 15.93 -13.57
CA VAL A 71 24.71 15.38 -14.36
C VAL A 71 23.44 16.20 -14.16
N GLU A 72 23.13 16.62 -12.93
CA GLU A 72 21.96 17.47 -12.65
C GLU A 72 22.05 18.85 -13.32
N SER A 73 23.26 19.34 -13.61
CA SER A 73 23.45 20.61 -14.32
C SER A 73 23.11 20.53 -15.81
N ASP A 74 23.01 19.34 -16.40
CA ASP A 74 22.61 19.16 -17.80
C ASP A 74 21.09 19.41 -17.96
N LEU A 75 20.73 20.44 -18.72
CA LEU A 75 19.35 20.82 -18.97
C LEU A 75 18.47 19.73 -19.63
N LYS A 76 19.08 18.65 -20.10
CA LYS A 76 18.39 17.48 -20.66
C LYS A 76 17.95 16.49 -19.58
N VAL A 77 18.48 16.61 -18.38
CA VAL A 77 18.18 15.76 -17.22
C VAL A 77 16.94 16.29 -16.52
N VAL A 78 15.98 15.43 -16.23
CA VAL A 78 14.80 15.73 -15.43
C VAL A 78 15.12 15.51 -13.96
N SER A 79 15.76 14.39 -13.64
CA SER A 79 16.30 14.10 -12.30
C SER A 79 17.45 13.11 -12.38
N PHE A 80 18.35 13.20 -11.42
CA PHE A 80 19.45 12.27 -11.22
C PHE A 80 19.68 12.10 -9.72
N GLU A 81 19.61 10.89 -9.23
CA GLU A 81 19.72 10.62 -7.79
C GLU A 81 20.44 9.30 -7.53
N PRO A 82 21.10 9.15 -6.38
CA PRO A 82 21.73 7.89 -6.01
C PRO A 82 20.67 6.77 -5.88
N GLN A 83 21.05 5.56 -6.31
CA GLN A 83 20.32 4.36 -5.96
C GLN A 83 20.36 4.17 -4.44
N GLN A 84 19.23 3.97 -3.82
CA GLN A 84 19.09 3.77 -2.38
C GLN A 84 18.64 2.34 -2.09
N ASN A 85 19.25 1.74 -1.07
CA ASN A 85 18.73 0.52 -0.47
C ASN A 85 17.74 0.93 0.63
N LEU A 86 16.59 0.33 0.62
CA LEU A 86 15.47 0.62 1.50
C LEU A 86 15.13 -0.60 2.34
N SER A 87 14.43 -0.39 3.44
CA SER A 87 13.84 -1.47 4.23
C SER A 87 12.40 -1.16 4.58
N LEU A 88 11.62 -2.21 4.80
CA LEU A 88 10.28 -2.07 5.37
C LEU A 88 10.42 -1.46 6.78
N PRO A 89 9.46 -0.60 7.21
CA PRO A 89 9.56 0.10 8.47
C PRO A 89 9.30 -0.85 9.64
N GLU A 90 10.34 -1.15 10.40
CA GLU A 90 10.26 -1.92 11.64
C GLU A 90 9.65 -1.11 12.80
N LEU A 91 9.06 -1.81 13.75
CA LEU A 91 8.66 -1.21 15.03
C LEU A 91 9.90 -1.04 15.92
N ASN A 92 10.04 0.12 16.56
CA ASN A 92 11.14 0.32 17.50
C ASN A 92 11.00 -0.57 18.75
N GLY A 93 12.12 -0.91 19.41
CA GLY A 93 12.15 -1.86 20.53
C GLY A 93 11.27 -1.45 21.75
N ALA A 94 11.02 -0.16 21.98
CA ALA A 94 10.12 0.30 23.05
C ALA A 94 8.66 0.00 22.70
N THR A 95 8.27 0.17 21.45
CA THR A 95 6.94 -0.17 20.94
C THR A 95 6.73 -1.68 20.99
N GLN A 96 7.76 -2.46 20.65
CA GLN A 96 7.77 -3.91 20.73
C GLN A 96 7.50 -4.44 22.14
N ALA A 97 8.14 -3.85 23.17
CA ALA A 97 7.91 -4.20 24.56
C ALA A 97 6.46 -3.92 25.02
N THR A 98 5.84 -2.85 24.51
CA THR A 98 4.44 -2.50 24.81
C THR A 98 3.47 -3.49 24.14
N LEU A 99 3.77 -3.94 22.93
CA LEU A 99 2.93 -4.89 22.19
C LEU A 99 2.91 -6.27 22.85
N THR A 100 4.04 -6.74 23.40
CA THR A 100 4.11 -8.03 24.08
C THR A 100 3.18 -8.12 25.29
N GLN A 101 2.80 -7.00 25.93
CA GLN A 101 1.82 -6.98 27.01
C GLN A 101 0.37 -7.10 26.54
N SER A 102 0.06 -6.71 25.30
CA SER A 102 -1.29 -6.79 24.73
C SER A 102 -1.56 -8.09 23.96
N THR A 103 -0.54 -8.90 23.72
CA THR A 103 -0.63 -10.13 22.88
C THR A 103 -1.46 -11.24 23.51
N THR A 104 -1.59 -11.31 24.84
CA THR A 104 -2.40 -12.35 25.51
C THR A 104 -3.86 -12.33 25.08
N GLY A 105 -4.48 -11.17 24.96
CA GLY A 105 -5.86 -11.04 24.49
C GLY A 105 -6.05 -11.39 23.02
N ILE A 106 -5.02 -11.19 22.22
CA ILE A 106 -5.03 -11.51 20.78
C ILE A 106 -4.80 -13.01 20.57
N LEU A 107 -3.90 -13.64 21.35
CA LEU A 107 -3.73 -15.09 21.40
C LEU A 107 -5.04 -15.79 21.73
N ASP A 108 -5.78 -15.33 22.75
CA ASP A 108 -7.10 -15.85 23.10
C ASP A 108 -8.09 -15.67 21.93
N SER A 109 -7.97 -14.59 21.15
CA SER A 109 -8.82 -14.35 19.99
C SER A 109 -8.46 -15.26 18.80
N LEU A 110 -7.24 -15.77 18.70
CA LEU A 110 -6.78 -16.68 17.64
C LEU A 110 -7.13 -18.14 17.91
N VAL A 111 -7.42 -18.50 19.19
CA VAL A 111 -7.66 -19.89 19.63
C VAL A 111 -9.11 -20.31 19.46
N GLY A 112 -9.33 -21.57 19.07
CA GLY A 112 -10.64 -22.25 19.13
C GLY A 112 -11.70 -21.75 18.15
N ARG A 113 -11.33 -21.21 16.98
CA ARG A 113 -12.27 -20.62 16.02
C ARG A 113 -12.80 -21.63 15.03
N THR A 114 -14.10 -21.52 14.78
CA THR A 114 -14.78 -22.30 13.74
C THR A 114 -14.34 -21.84 12.36
N LEU A 115 -14.36 -22.77 11.41
CA LEU A 115 -14.18 -22.42 10.01
C LEU A 115 -15.50 -21.91 9.42
N VAL A 116 -15.43 -20.86 8.63
CA VAL A 116 -16.56 -20.22 7.96
C VAL A 116 -16.31 -20.08 6.46
N ASN A 117 -17.38 -20.06 5.68
CA ASN A 117 -17.25 -19.72 4.26
C ASN A 117 -17.11 -18.19 4.12
N PHE A 118 -16.08 -17.77 3.39
CA PHE A 118 -15.84 -16.38 3.05
C PHE A 118 -15.57 -16.27 1.56
N PHE A 119 -16.57 -15.84 0.81
CA PHE A 119 -16.52 -15.64 -0.65
C PHE A 119 -15.93 -16.82 -1.44
N GLY A 120 -16.34 -18.03 -1.08
CA GLY A 120 -15.92 -19.25 -1.75
C GLY A 120 -14.72 -19.96 -1.12
N SER A 121 -14.04 -19.33 -0.18
CA SER A 121 -12.93 -19.92 0.58
C SER A 121 -13.37 -20.29 1.99
N THR A 122 -12.78 -21.34 2.56
CA THR A 122 -12.96 -21.72 3.96
C THR A 122 -11.85 -21.08 4.79
N VAL A 123 -12.23 -20.22 5.74
CA VAL A 123 -11.30 -19.41 6.53
C VAL A 123 -11.65 -19.48 8.01
N PRO A 124 -10.71 -19.22 8.93
CA PRO A 124 -11.02 -19.06 10.36
C PRO A 124 -11.96 -17.88 10.61
N SER A 125 -12.94 -18.06 11.51
CA SER A 125 -13.95 -17.03 11.80
C SER A 125 -13.33 -15.73 12.36
N ASN A 126 -12.22 -15.83 13.08
CA ASN A 126 -11.49 -14.68 13.60
C ASN A 126 -10.83 -13.82 12.52
N TYR A 127 -10.52 -14.37 11.35
CA TYR A 127 -10.10 -13.56 10.21
C TYR A 127 -11.23 -12.63 9.74
N THR A 128 -12.44 -13.13 9.67
CA THR A 128 -13.61 -12.36 9.18
C THR A 128 -14.25 -11.47 10.24
N THR A 129 -14.17 -11.89 11.52
CA THR A 129 -14.80 -11.22 12.66
C THR A 129 -13.75 -10.93 13.71
N GLN A 130 -13.17 -9.76 13.64
CA GLN A 130 -12.12 -9.28 14.51
C GLN A 130 -12.36 -7.82 14.93
N THR A 131 -11.68 -7.37 15.97
CA THR A 131 -11.81 -5.99 16.48
C THR A 131 -11.59 -4.97 15.37
N ALA A 132 -10.57 -5.16 14.53
CA ALA A 132 -10.24 -4.25 13.44
C ALA A 132 -11.41 -4.05 12.47
N THR A 133 -12.09 -5.13 12.06
CA THR A 133 -13.27 -5.03 11.16
C THR A 133 -14.49 -4.47 11.86
N SER A 134 -14.64 -4.72 13.16
CA SER A 134 -15.77 -4.25 13.95
C SER A 134 -15.76 -2.74 14.14
N ILE A 135 -14.61 -2.17 14.49
CA ILE A 135 -14.51 -0.72 14.75
C ILE A 135 -14.63 0.13 13.48
N ILE A 136 -14.20 -0.37 12.31
CA ILE A 136 -14.46 0.30 11.02
C ILE A 136 -15.86 0.00 10.46
N ARG A 137 -16.66 -0.81 11.18
CA ARG A 137 -18.05 -1.16 10.85
C ARG A 137 -18.21 -1.83 9.49
N LEU A 138 -17.25 -2.73 9.15
CA LEU A 138 -17.22 -3.40 7.85
C LEU A 138 -18.45 -4.29 7.62
N GLY A 139 -18.88 -5.05 8.65
CA GLY A 139 -20.06 -5.92 8.58
C GLY A 139 -21.35 -5.15 8.32
N ASP A 140 -21.55 -4.04 9.04
CA ASP A 140 -22.69 -3.14 8.86
C ASP A 140 -22.68 -2.53 7.45
N ALA A 141 -21.50 -2.09 6.98
CA ALA A 141 -21.34 -1.51 5.65
C ALA A 141 -21.72 -2.50 4.54
N ARG A 142 -21.26 -3.75 4.62
CA ARG A 142 -21.62 -4.82 3.67
C ARG A 142 -23.10 -5.10 3.67
N THR A 143 -23.71 -5.22 4.84
CA THR A 143 -25.13 -5.51 4.99
C THR A 143 -25.97 -4.37 4.40
N ALA A 144 -25.59 -3.12 4.61
CA ALA A 144 -26.35 -1.96 4.15
C ALA A 144 -26.18 -1.64 2.66
N THR A 145 -25.04 -1.97 2.07
CA THR A 145 -24.68 -1.50 0.72
C THR A 145 -24.48 -2.62 -0.30
N ASN A 146 -24.27 -3.88 0.14
CA ASN A 146 -23.87 -5.02 -0.69
C ASN A 146 -22.55 -4.78 -1.48
N LEU A 147 -21.73 -3.83 -1.07
CA LEU A 147 -20.44 -3.57 -1.72
C LEU A 147 -19.40 -4.61 -1.27
N THR A 148 -18.69 -5.17 -2.24
CA THR A 148 -17.66 -6.21 -2.04
C THR A 148 -16.33 -5.88 -2.72
N GLY A 149 -16.27 -4.77 -3.45
CA GLY A 149 -15.08 -4.24 -4.12
C GLY A 149 -14.98 -4.60 -5.60
N THR A 150 -14.35 -3.73 -6.37
CA THR A 150 -14.08 -3.93 -7.80
C THR A 150 -12.72 -3.32 -8.18
N GLY A 151 -12.22 -3.71 -9.37
CA GLY A 151 -10.92 -3.27 -9.86
C GLY A 151 -9.77 -4.12 -9.32
N VAL A 152 -8.55 -3.63 -9.54
CA VAL A 152 -7.30 -4.30 -9.18
C VAL A 152 -6.55 -3.46 -8.15
N VAL A 153 -6.20 -4.06 -7.03
CA VAL A 153 -5.28 -3.50 -6.04
C VAL A 153 -3.90 -4.08 -6.29
N ALA A 154 -2.96 -3.29 -6.77
CA ALA A 154 -1.57 -3.67 -6.83
C ALA A 154 -0.94 -3.49 -5.43
N ILE A 155 -0.25 -4.51 -4.93
CA ILE A 155 0.42 -4.51 -3.64
C ILE A 155 1.93 -4.56 -3.91
N ILE A 156 2.63 -3.46 -3.61
CA ILE A 156 4.09 -3.38 -3.73
C ILE A 156 4.68 -3.75 -2.38
N ASP A 157 5.25 -4.96 -2.29
CA ASP A 157 5.61 -5.58 -1.01
C ASP A 157 6.60 -6.74 -1.20
N THR A 158 6.71 -7.66 -0.24
CA THR A 158 7.55 -8.87 -0.28
C THR A 158 7.02 -9.97 -1.20
N GLY A 159 5.89 -9.75 -1.88
CA GLY A 159 5.21 -10.73 -2.73
C GLY A 159 3.90 -11.22 -2.13
N ALA A 160 3.46 -12.41 -2.49
CA ALA A 160 2.32 -13.08 -1.87
C ALA A 160 2.44 -14.60 -1.97
N ASP A 161 1.82 -15.33 -1.05
CA ASP A 161 1.58 -16.77 -1.24
C ASP A 161 0.49 -16.95 -2.29
N ILE A 162 0.90 -17.21 -3.52
CA ILE A 162 0.00 -17.36 -4.67
C ILE A 162 -0.91 -18.60 -4.58
N ASN A 163 -0.61 -19.52 -3.65
CA ASN A 163 -1.38 -20.73 -3.41
C ASN A 163 -2.20 -20.66 -2.13
N HIS A 164 -2.20 -19.53 -1.42
CA HIS A 164 -2.95 -19.40 -0.17
C HIS A 164 -4.45 -19.63 -0.43
N PRO A 165 -5.12 -20.58 0.29
CA PRO A 165 -6.50 -20.98 -0.01
C PRO A 165 -7.50 -19.81 -0.01
N ALA A 166 -7.31 -18.82 0.87
CA ALA A 166 -8.18 -17.65 0.92
C ALA A 166 -7.95 -16.66 -0.24
N LEU A 167 -6.79 -16.69 -0.91
CA LEU A 167 -6.40 -15.70 -1.91
C LEU A 167 -6.50 -16.22 -3.35
N THR A 168 -6.55 -17.54 -3.56
CA THR A 168 -6.49 -18.17 -4.89
C THR A 168 -7.51 -17.60 -5.90
N GLY A 169 -8.71 -17.22 -5.44
CA GLY A 169 -9.76 -16.72 -6.33
C GLY A 169 -9.64 -15.24 -6.71
N VAL A 170 -8.76 -14.48 -6.05
CA VAL A 170 -8.66 -13.02 -6.20
C VAL A 170 -7.32 -12.56 -6.73
N LEU A 171 -6.26 -13.38 -6.68
CA LEU A 171 -4.97 -13.03 -7.23
C LEU A 171 -5.01 -12.99 -8.76
N VAL A 172 -4.35 -11.98 -9.34
CA VAL A 172 -4.04 -11.87 -10.76
C VAL A 172 -2.53 -11.95 -10.97
N PRO A 173 -2.03 -12.16 -12.20
CA PRO A 173 -0.60 -12.22 -12.45
C PRO A 173 0.14 -11.01 -11.88
N GLY A 174 1.22 -11.27 -11.16
CA GLY A 174 2.12 -10.27 -10.59
C GLY A 174 3.50 -10.32 -11.23
N TYR A 175 4.45 -9.58 -10.64
CA TYR A 175 5.83 -9.53 -11.08
C TYR A 175 6.81 -9.47 -9.90
N ASP A 176 7.92 -10.18 -10.02
CA ASP A 176 9.03 -10.16 -9.06
C ASP A 176 10.15 -9.26 -9.60
N PHE A 177 10.26 -8.04 -9.07
CA PHE A 177 11.26 -7.06 -9.46
C PHE A 177 12.63 -7.41 -8.88
N THR A 178 12.68 -8.12 -7.74
CA THR A 178 13.94 -8.53 -7.09
C THR A 178 14.68 -9.58 -7.90
N ARG A 179 13.96 -10.39 -8.70
CA ARG A 179 14.50 -11.44 -9.58
C ARG A 179 14.27 -11.16 -11.07
N ASP A 180 13.56 -10.09 -11.38
CA ASP A 180 13.21 -9.69 -12.76
C ASP A 180 12.46 -10.78 -13.53
N THR A 181 11.43 -11.37 -12.91
CA THR A 181 10.66 -12.48 -13.49
C THR A 181 9.14 -12.30 -13.30
N PRO A 182 8.32 -12.84 -14.23
CA PRO A 182 6.89 -12.96 -13.99
C PRO A 182 6.57 -13.80 -12.74
N GLY A 183 5.52 -13.42 -12.04
CA GLY A 183 5.13 -14.01 -10.77
C GLY A 183 5.60 -13.15 -9.61
N ALA A 184 5.07 -13.40 -8.42
CA ALA A 184 5.44 -12.65 -7.23
C ALA A 184 5.28 -13.52 -5.98
N SER A 185 5.77 -14.76 -6.07
CA SER A 185 5.65 -15.71 -4.96
C SER A 185 6.61 -15.35 -3.84
N GLU A 186 6.08 -15.09 -2.67
CA GLU A 186 6.84 -14.87 -1.45
C GLU A 186 7.60 -16.13 -1.00
N LEU A 187 7.04 -17.32 -1.28
CA LEU A 187 7.67 -18.61 -1.00
C LEU A 187 8.97 -18.84 -1.80
N ALA A 188 9.21 -18.08 -2.86
CA ALA A 188 10.44 -18.17 -3.65
C ALA A 188 11.70 -17.73 -2.88
N ASP A 189 11.54 -17.01 -1.76
CA ASP A 189 12.65 -16.62 -0.88
C ASP A 189 13.09 -17.75 0.06
N LEU A 190 12.26 -18.77 0.23
CA LEU A 190 12.55 -19.89 1.12
C LEU A 190 13.38 -20.97 0.43
N ASN A 191 14.37 -21.49 1.14
CA ASN A 191 14.95 -22.77 0.75
C ASN A 191 13.99 -23.94 1.11
N PRO A 192 14.18 -25.16 0.53
CA PRO A 192 13.25 -26.26 0.75
C PRO A 192 13.11 -26.70 2.22
N ALA A 193 14.16 -26.56 3.03
CA ALA A 193 14.11 -26.90 4.45
C ALA A 193 13.26 -25.89 5.24
N MET A 194 13.40 -24.60 4.96
CA MET A 194 12.59 -23.54 5.55
C MET A 194 11.12 -23.68 5.16
N ALA A 195 10.83 -23.98 3.89
CA ALA A 195 9.46 -24.21 3.42
C ALA A 195 8.81 -25.41 4.12
N ALA A 196 9.56 -26.51 4.32
CA ALA A 196 9.08 -27.66 5.06
C ALA A 196 8.84 -27.35 6.55
N ALA A 197 9.75 -26.58 7.17
CA ALA A 197 9.62 -26.17 8.57
C ALA A 197 8.39 -25.27 8.81
N LEU A 198 8.10 -24.34 7.89
CA LEU A 198 6.91 -23.49 7.95
C LEU A 198 5.60 -24.31 7.98
N GLN A 199 5.56 -25.42 7.23
CA GLN A 199 4.39 -26.30 7.19
C GLN A 199 4.28 -27.22 8.41
N GLN A 200 5.39 -27.51 9.09
CA GLN A 200 5.45 -28.46 10.23
C GLN A 200 5.45 -27.78 11.59
N SER A 201 5.58 -26.46 11.66
CA SER A 201 5.61 -25.74 12.92
C SER A 201 4.29 -25.91 13.68
N THR A 202 4.35 -26.51 14.87
CA THR A 202 3.21 -26.72 15.78
C THR A 202 3.10 -25.65 16.84
N THR A 203 4.00 -24.70 16.86
CA THR A 203 4.06 -23.60 17.83
C THR A 203 3.80 -22.27 17.14
N GLY A 204 3.11 -21.34 17.84
CA GLY A 204 3.00 -19.97 17.36
C GLY A 204 4.40 -19.36 17.23
N ILE A 205 4.69 -18.74 16.10
CA ILE A 205 5.94 -18.05 15.83
C ILE A 205 5.69 -16.56 16.05
N LEU A 206 6.38 -15.97 17.01
CA LEU A 206 6.52 -14.52 17.10
C LEU A 206 7.84 -14.19 16.40
N ASP A 207 7.78 -13.57 15.24
CA ASP A 207 8.98 -13.12 14.56
C ASP A 207 9.54 -11.83 15.18
N ALA A 208 10.70 -11.39 14.71
CA ALA A 208 11.36 -10.18 15.18
C ALA A 208 10.53 -8.90 14.92
N GLN A 209 9.53 -8.99 14.04
CA GLN A 209 8.65 -7.91 13.59
C GLN A 209 7.29 -7.87 14.28
N ASN A 210 7.10 -8.63 15.38
CA ASN A 210 5.81 -8.72 16.10
C ASN A 210 4.67 -9.36 15.31
N THR A 211 4.97 -10.25 14.39
CA THR A 211 3.98 -11.07 13.69
C THR A 211 3.81 -12.39 14.40
N LEU A 212 2.63 -12.62 14.98
CA LEU A 212 2.29 -13.89 15.59
C LEU A 212 1.67 -14.82 14.56
N VAL A 213 2.41 -15.84 14.13
CA VAL A 213 1.97 -16.83 13.14
C VAL A 213 1.38 -18.05 13.84
N LEU A 214 0.19 -18.46 13.43
CA LEU A 214 -0.45 -19.70 13.88
C LEU A 214 -0.82 -20.57 12.68
N ASN A 215 -0.23 -21.76 12.58
CA ASN A 215 -0.69 -22.77 11.67
C ASN A 215 -1.87 -23.59 12.25
N ALA A 216 -2.52 -24.42 11.43
CA ALA A 216 -3.66 -25.20 11.87
C ALA A 216 -3.33 -26.16 13.04
N ALA A 217 -2.11 -26.70 13.11
CA ALA A 217 -1.65 -27.55 14.19
C ALA A 217 -1.43 -26.77 15.49
N ALA A 218 -0.85 -25.57 15.42
CA ALA A 218 -0.70 -24.67 16.57
C ALA A 218 -2.07 -24.25 17.13
N VAL A 219 -3.03 -23.95 16.28
CA VAL A 219 -4.41 -23.64 16.69
C VAL A 219 -5.04 -24.82 17.43
N ALA A 220 -4.84 -26.07 16.96
CA ALA A 220 -5.36 -27.26 17.61
C ALA A 220 -4.72 -27.50 19.01
N ILE A 221 -3.44 -27.23 19.18
CA ILE A 221 -2.72 -27.36 20.45
C ILE A 221 -3.16 -26.26 21.45
N LEU A 222 -3.26 -25.01 20.99
CA LEU A 222 -3.68 -23.87 21.80
C LEU A 222 -5.12 -23.99 22.27
N SER A 223 -6.00 -24.65 21.50
CA SER A 223 -7.37 -24.93 21.93
C SER A 223 -7.49 -25.89 23.12
N GLN A 224 -6.42 -26.62 23.45
CA GLN A 224 -6.36 -27.59 24.56
C GLN A 224 -5.63 -27.07 25.78
N SER A 225 -4.95 -25.94 25.73
CA SER A 225 -4.14 -25.41 26.83
C SER A 225 -4.21 -23.90 26.92
N THR A 226 -4.73 -23.37 28.03
CA THR A 226 -4.86 -21.92 28.27
C THR A 226 -3.61 -21.31 28.93
N THR A 227 -2.55 -22.07 29.16
CA THR A 227 -1.34 -21.60 29.84
C THR A 227 -0.10 -21.93 29.03
N GLY A 228 0.49 -20.91 28.46
CA GLY A 228 1.91 -20.89 28.16
C GLY A 228 2.33 -21.45 26.82
N ILE A 229 2.28 -20.64 25.78
CA ILE A 229 3.22 -20.79 24.68
C ILE A 229 3.64 -19.38 24.23
N LEU A 230 4.41 -18.74 25.05
CA LEU A 230 5.34 -17.69 24.66
C LEU A 230 6.72 -18.17 25.11
N ASP A 231 7.19 -19.27 24.56
CA ASP A 231 8.56 -19.68 24.78
C ASP A 231 9.42 -19.01 23.70
N GLN A 232 10.32 -18.13 24.13
CA GLN A 232 11.32 -17.47 23.28
C GLN A 232 12.29 -18.45 22.62
N SER A 233 12.11 -19.77 22.81
CA SER A 233 13.01 -20.80 22.30
C SER A 233 12.70 -21.33 20.90
N THR A 234 11.64 -20.83 20.22
CA THR A 234 11.31 -21.21 18.85
C THR A 234 11.96 -20.34 17.78
N THR A 235 13.04 -19.67 18.10
CA THR A 235 13.83 -18.75 17.28
C THR A 235 14.58 -19.39 16.12
N GLY A 236 14.23 -20.55 15.62
CA GLY A 236 15.05 -21.27 14.66
C GLY A 236 14.64 -21.21 13.20
N ILE A 237 13.49 -20.62 12.84
CA ILE A 237 12.98 -20.74 11.47
C ILE A 237 13.08 -19.43 10.70
N LEU A 238 12.84 -18.30 11.36
CA LEU A 238 12.94 -16.97 10.77
C LEU A 238 14.03 -16.20 11.53
N ASP A 239 15.25 -16.25 11.03
CA ASP A 239 16.35 -15.41 11.49
C ASP A 239 16.26 -14.01 10.85
N SER A 240 17.21 -13.14 11.12
CA SER A 240 17.26 -11.78 10.56
C SER A 240 17.25 -11.73 9.03
N THR A 241 17.48 -12.86 8.34
CA THR A 241 17.46 -12.96 6.88
C THR A 241 16.05 -13.11 6.30
N LEU A 242 15.04 -13.33 7.14
CA LEU A 242 13.64 -13.52 6.76
C LEU A 242 12.68 -12.71 7.63
N SER A 243 13.15 -11.59 8.18
CA SER A 243 12.39 -10.78 9.16
C SER A 243 11.03 -10.32 8.67
N GLU A 244 10.90 -10.03 7.37
CA GLU A 244 9.67 -9.53 6.73
C GLU A 244 8.96 -10.59 5.87
N PHE A 245 9.39 -11.86 5.96
CA PHE A 245 8.72 -12.94 5.25
C PHE A 245 7.26 -13.06 5.68
N GLY A 246 6.36 -13.06 4.73
CA GLY A 246 4.91 -13.14 4.98
C GLY A 246 4.20 -11.79 4.93
N HIS A 247 4.94 -10.67 4.98
CA HIS A 247 4.35 -9.33 5.07
C HIS A 247 3.41 -9.04 3.89
N GLY A 248 3.82 -9.30 2.64
CA GLY A 248 2.97 -9.06 1.46
C GLY A 248 1.75 -9.99 1.40
N THR A 249 1.87 -11.25 1.85
CA THR A 249 0.71 -12.16 2.00
C THR A 249 -0.28 -11.61 3.04
N MET A 250 0.22 -11.06 4.15
CA MET A 250 -0.61 -10.44 5.19
C MET A 250 -1.36 -9.22 4.66
N VAL A 251 -0.67 -8.34 3.94
CA VAL A 251 -1.25 -7.15 3.29
C VAL A 251 -2.33 -7.57 2.28
N ALA A 252 -2.07 -8.60 1.45
CA ALA A 252 -3.04 -9.13 0.50
C ALA A 252 -4.30 -9.65 1.19
N GLY A 253 -4.15 -10.37 2.32
CA GLY A 253 -5.27 -10.85 3.12
C GLY A 253 -6.16 -9.73 3.65
N ILE A 254 -5.58 -8.61 4.07
CA ILE A 254 -6.38 -7.47 4.55
C ILE A 254 -7.15 -6.81 3.40
N VAL A 255 -6.54 -6.63 2.22
CA VAL A 255 -7.29 -6.15 1.04
C VAL A 255 -8.46 -7.08 0.74
N HIS A 256 -8.23 -8.40 0.71
CA HIS A 256 -9.29 -9.40 0.48
C HIS A 256 -10.35 -9.37 1.58
N LEU A 257 -9.96 -9.18 2.84
CA LEU A 257 -10.89 -9.06 3.96
C LEU A 257 -11.84 -7.86 3.79
N ILE A 258 -11.34 -6.72 3.35
CA ILE A 258 -12.14 -5.49 3.16
C ILE A 258 -12.95 -5.57 1.85
N ALA A 259 -12.36 -6.03 0.78
CA ALA A 259 -12.91 -6.02 -0.57
C ALA A 259 -12.78 -7.40 -1.25
N PRO A 260 -13.60 -8.38 -0.84
CA PRO A 260 -13.41 -9.78 -1.18
C PRO A 260 -13.57 -10.12 -2.67
N THR A 261 -14.12 -9.24 -3.49
CA THR A 261 -14.25 -9.44 -4.94
C THR A 261 -13.32 -8.57 -5.79
N ALA A 262 -12.60 -7.62 -5.17
CA ALA A 262 -11.52 -6.92 -5.82
C ALA A 262 -10.39 -7.90 -6.17
N LYS A 263 -9.70 -7.65 -7.29
CA LYS A 263 -8.53 -8.43 -7.68
C LYS A 263 -7.28 -7.87 -7.02
N ILE A 264 -6.31 -8.72 -6.78
CA ILE A 264 -5.04 -8.37 -6.14
C ILE A 264 -3.90 -8.73 -7.07
N MET A 265 -3.06 -7.74 -7.40
CA MET A 265 -1.85 -7.89 -8.20
C MET A 265 -0.64 -7.80 -7.25
N PRO A 266 -0.02 -8.93 -6.87
CA PRO A 266 1.17 -8.89 -6.04
C PRO A 266 2.37 -8.43 -6.88
N LEU A 267 3.11 -7.45 -6.37
CA LEU A 267 4.32 -6.89 -6.98
C LEU A 267 5.46 -6.99 -5.97
N LYS A 268 6.31 -8.00 -6.16
CA LYS A 268 7.42 -8.24 -5.24
C LYS A 268 8.57 -7.29 -5.57
N ALA A 269 8.68 -6.22 -4.77
CA ALA A 269 9.77 -5.26 -4.83
C ALA A 269 10.69 -5.34 -3.61
N PHE A 270 10.31 -6.11 -2.58
CA PHE A 270 11.08 -6.33 -1.36
C PHE A 270 11.51 -7.79 -1.23
N HIS A 271 12.70 -8.02 -0.70
CA HIS A 271 13.17 -9.33 -0.27
C HIS A 271 12.50 -9.75 1.04
N ALA A 272 12.66 -11.01 1.44
CA ALA A 272 12.08 -11.53 2.68
C ALA A 272 12.72 -10.93 3.95
N ASP A 273 13.90 -10.34 3.87
CA ASP A 273 14.53 -9.56 4.94
C ASP A 273 14.03 -8.12 5.02
N GLY A 274 13.06 -7.75 4.17
CA GLY A 274 12.50 -6.40 4.09
C GLY A 274 13.33 -5.42 3.28
N SER A 275 14.49 -5.80 2.75
CA SER A 275 15.31 -4.93 1.93
C SER A 275 14.74 -4.76 0.52
N SER A 276 15.00 -3.61 -0.09
CA SER A 276 14.60 -3.28 -1.46
C SER A 276 15.54 -2.26 -2.07
N ASP A 277 15.64 -2.28 -3.38
CA ASP A 277 16.22 -1.23 -4.18
C ASP A 277 15.16 -0.19 -4.59
N LEU A 278 15.46 1.10 -4.46
CA LEU A 278 14.55 2.18 -4.87
C LEU A 278 14.10 2.03 -6.33
N SER A 279 14.99 1.58 -7.19
CA SER A 279 14.69 1.30 -8.60
C SER A 279 13.59 0.24 -8.80
N ASP A 280 13.54 -0.78 -7.94
CA ASP A 280 12.53 -1.83 -8.03
C ASP A 280 11.15 -1.33 -7.59
N ILE A 281 11.12 -0.47 -6.57
CA ILE A 281 9.88 0.21 -6.15
C ILE A 281 9.35 1.13 -7.24
N ILE A 282 10.23 1.94 -7.86
CA ILE A 282 9.87 2.82 -8.98
C ILE A 282 9.29 2.02 -10.13
N ARG A 283 9.95 0.93 -10.53
CA ARG A 283 9.46 0.02 -11.57
C ARG A 283 8.10 -0.58 -11.23
N ALA A 284 7.91 -1.00 -9.98
CA ALA A 284 6.66 -1.60 -9.53
C ALA A 284 5.48 -0.62 -9.63
N ILE A 285 5.69 0.68 -9.34
CA ILE A 285 4.64 1.71 -9.49
C ILE A 285 4.28 1.92 -10.96
N TYR A 286 5.27 2.05 -11.85
CA TYR A 286 5.01 2.17 -13.29
C TYR A 286 4.30 0.93 -13.83
N TYR A 287 4.80 -0.25 -13.47
CA TYR A 287 4.19 -1.52 -13.87
C TYR A 287 2.72 -1.62 -13.43
N ALA A 288 2.42 -1.30 -12.17
CA ALA A 288 1.06 -1.32 -11.65
C ALA A 288 0.13 -0.41 -12.47
N ALA A 289 0.58 0.82 -12.75
CA ALA A 289 -0.18 1.82 -13.49
C ALA A 289 -0.46 1.39 -14.93
N ASP A 290 0.48 0.72 -15.60
CA ASP A 290 0.34 0.27 -16.98
C ASP A 290 -0.37 -1.09 -17.10
N ASN A 291 -0.43 -1.89 -16.02
CA ASN A 291 -1.10 -3.18 -16.01
C ASN A 291 -2.48 -3.17 -15.34
N GLY A 292 -3.13 -2.01 -15.32
CA GLY A 292 -4.55 -1.89 -14.98
C GLY A 292 -4.86 -1.87 -13.49
N ALA A 293 -3.90 -1.53 -12.64
CA ALA A 293 -4.20 -1.26 -11.24
C ALA A 293 -5.16 -0.08 -11.10
N SER A 294 -6.20 -0.25 -10.29
CA SER A 294 -7.11 0.82 -9.90
C SER A 294 -6.65 1.50 -8.61
N VAL A 295 -5.96 0.73 -7.77
CA VAL A 295 -5.38 1.17 -6.49
C VAL A 295 -3.98 0.59 -6.38
N ILE A 296 -3.01 1.36 -5.87
CA ILE A 296 -1.70 0.87 -5.44
C ILE A 296 -1.60 1.00 -3.93
N SER A 297 -1.34 -0.12 -3.24
CA SER A 297 -1.09 -0.19 -1.81
C SER A 297 0.41 -0.28 -1.55
N MET A 298 0.93 0.67 -0.77
CA MET A 298 2.36 0.84 -0.47
C MET A 298 2.55 0.79 1.04
N SER A 299 2.86 -0.41 1.56
CA SER A 299 3.05 -0.65 2.99
C SER A 299 4.50 -0.40 3.43
N PHE A 300 5.14 0.62 2.86
CA PHE A 300 6.52 1.03 3.13
C PHE A 300 6.64 2.55 3.23
N SER A 301 7.78 3.02 3.74
CA SER A 301 8.11 4.45 3.80
C SER A 301 9.61 4.69 3.73
N ILE A 302 10.00 5.84 3.16
CA ILE A 302 11.37 6.37 3.17
C ILE A 302 11.38 7.75 3.82
N SER A 303 12.47 8.07 4.49
CA SER A 303 12.59 9.33 5.25
C SER A 303 12.93 10.55 4.38
N GLN A 304 13.54 10.32 3.22
CA GLN A 304 13.95 11.39 2.30
C GLN A 304 13.12 11.33 1.01
N PRO A 305 12.75 12.47 0.44
CA PRO A 305 12.08 12.50 -0.86
C PRO A 305 13.02 12.01 -1.96
N SER A 306 12.48 11.29 -2.93
CA SER A 306 13.15 10.84 -4.14
C SER A 306 12.44 11.41 -5.36
N PRO A 307 13.13 12.14 -6.25
CA PRO A 307 12.56 12.64 -7.50
C PRO A 307 12.00 11.53 -8.40
N GLY A 308 12.68 10.39 -8.52
CA GLY A 308 12.22 9.26 -9.32
C GLY A 308 10.98 8.60 -8.74
N LEU A 309 10.93 8.41 -7.41
CA LEU A 309 9.73 7.91 -6.75
C LEU A 309 8.55 8.89 -6.91
N GLN A 310 8.81 10.19 -6.77
CA GLN A 310 7.79 11.22 -6.97
C GLN A 310 7.26 11.21 -8.42
N ALA A 311 8.14 11.07 -9.41
CA ALA A 311 7.76 10.98 -10.81
C ALA A 311 6.87 9.74 -11.09
N ALA A 312 7.21 8.57 -10.54
CA ALA A 312 6.40 7.36 -10.65
C ALA A 312 5.01 7.53 -9.99
N VAL A 313 4.96 8.16 -8.82
CA VAL A 313 3.71 8.52 -8.13
C VAL A 313 2.84 9.43 -9.01
N GLN A 314 3.41 10.49 -9.58
CA GLN A 314 2.68 11.42 -10.45
C GLN A 314 2.21 10.74 -11.75
N TYR A 315 3.01 9.82 -12.30
CA TYR A 315 2.60 9.01 -13.44
C TYR A 315 1.36 8.17 -13.12
N ALA A 316 1.38 7.42 -12.01
CA ALA A 316 0.24 6.61 -11.59
C ALA A 316 -1.02 7.46 -11.33
N LEU A 317 -0.88 8.63 -10.70
CA LEU A 317 -1.98 9.59 -10.53
C LEU A 317 -2.53 10.09 -11.87
N SER A 318 -1.67 10.34 -12.87
CA SER A 318 -2.09 10.75 -14.22
C SER A 318 -2.91 9.68 -14.95
N LYS A 319 -2.73 8.41 -14.58
CA LYS A 319 -3.54 7.26 -15.04
C LYS A 319 -4.82 7.06 -14.22
N ASN A 320 -5.14 7.97 -13.31
CA ASN A 320 -6.26 7.87 -12.37
C ASN A 320 -6.16 6.70 -11.37
N VAL A 321 -4.96 6.22 -11.07
CA VAL A 321 -4.73 5.19 -10.05
C VAL A 321 -4.76 5.83 -8.66
N ILE A 322 -5.50 5.24 -7.74
CA ILE A 322 -5.57 5.67 -6.34
C ILE A 322 -4.33 5.13 -5.61
N LEU A 323 -3.60 6.01 -4.94
CA LEU A 323 -2.38 5.66 -4.23
C LEU A 323 -2.61 5.75 -2.72
N VAL A 324 -2.31 4.67 -2.02
CA VAL A 324 -2.40 4.55 -0.56
C VAL A 324 -1.02 4.17 -0.02
N ALA A 325 -0.56 4.86 1.03
CA ALA A 325 0.74 4.58 1.62
C ALA A 325 0.72 4.63 3.15
N ALA A 326 1.47 3.75 3.79
CA ALA A 326 1.69 3.73 5.22
C ALA A 326 2.42 5.00 5.69
N SER A 327 2.04 5.54 6.86
CA SER A 327 2.64 6.75 7.41
C SER A 327 3.97 6.51 8.16
N GLY A 328 4.40 5.24 8.33
CA GLY A 328 5.59 4.85 9.07
C GLY A 328 5.32 4.56 10.55
N ASN A 329 6.31 3.92 11.20
CA ASN A 329 6.15 3.29 12.51
C ASN A 329 7.08 3.86 13.60
N ASP A 330 7.55 5.11 13.47
CA ASP A 330 8.50 5.73 14.41
C ASP A 330 7.82 6.42 15.59
N GLY A 331 6.49 6.57 15.56
CA GLY A 331 5.72 7.32 16.56
C GLY A 331 5.94 8.83 16.50
N LEU A 332 6.43 9.34 15.38
CA LEU A 332 6.89 10.72 15.22
C LEU A 332 5.93 11.57 14.36
N LYS A 333 5.96 12.88 14.60
CA LYS A 333 5.37 13.88 13.71
C LYS A 333 6.39 14.25 12.66
N THR A 334 6.44 13.46 11.60
CA THR A 334 7.44 13.59 10.53
C THR A 334 6.82 13.30 9.17
N LEU A 335 7.45 13.80 8.11
CA LEU A 335 7.10 13.47 6.74
C LEU A 335 7.88 12.23 6.32
N VAL A 336 7.18 11.27 5.71
CA VAL A 336 7.78 10.10 5.06
C VAL A 336 7.13 9.92 3.68
N TYR A 337 7.86 9.29 2.79
CA TYR A 337 7.44 9.13 1.41
C TYR A 337 7.24 7.63 1.07
N PRO A 338 6.25 7.30 0.23
CA PRO A 338 5.43 8.17 -0.61
C PRO A 338 4.22 8.82 0.07
N ALA A 339 3.92 8.53 1.35
CA ALA A 339 2.71 9.03 2.04
C ALA A 339 2.55 10.57 1.99
N SER A 340 3.66 11.31 1.98
CA SER A 340 3.67 12.78 1.96
C SER A 340 3.66 13.39 0.55
N TYR A 341 3.68 12.59 -0.52
CA TYR A 341 3.52 13.15 -1.86
C TYR A 341 2.07 13.56 -2.13
N GLY A 342 1.89 14.70 -2.82
CA GLY A 342 0.57 15.19 -3.20
C GLY A 342 -0.22 14.17 -4.02
N GLY A 343 -1.47 13.89 -3.59
CA GLY A 343 -2.35 12.92 -4.24
C GLY A 343 -2.29 11.50 -3.64
N VAL A 344 -1.31 11.19 -2.81
CA VAL A 344 -1.23 9.93 -2.07
C VAL A 344 -2.10 10.03 -0.81
N GLN A 345 -2.85 8.98 -0.52
CA GLN A 345 -3.62 8.82 0.71
C GLN A 345 -2.73 8.21 1.79
N GLY A 346 -2.08 9.04 2.60
CA GLY A 346 -1.29 8.58 3.73
C GLY A 346 -2.19 8.03 4.84
N ILE A 347 -1.85 6.86 5.40
CA ILE A 347 -2.66 6.25 6.44
C ILE A 347 -1.86 5.91 7.69
N GLY A 348 -2.37 6.37 8.84
CA GLY A 348 -1.82 6.05 10.14
C GLY A 348 -2.58 4.93 10.85
N SER A 349 -1.96 4.38 11.90
CA SER A 349 -2.54 3.32 12.72
C SER A 349 -3.31 3.87 13.90
N SER A 350 -4.51 3.31 14.14
CA SER A 350 -5.32 3.55 15.34
C SER A 350 -5.47 2.28 16.18
N THR A 351 -5.63 2.48 17.48
CA THR A 351 -5.96 1.43 18.45
C THR A 351 -7.44 1.04 18.37
N SER A 352 -7.80 -0.02 19.07
CA SER A 352 -9.19 -0.44 19.26
C SER A 352 -10.05 0.57 20.07
N SER A 353 -9.42 1.52 20.75
CA SER A 353 -10.09 2.57 21.54
C SER A 353 -10.20 3.91 20.83
N ASP A 354 -10.01 3.94 19.51
CA ASP A 354 -10.05 5.17 18.70
C ASP A 354 -9.01 6.22 19.15
N THR A 355 -7.81 5.76 19.48
CA THR A 355 -6.62 6.60 19.70
C THR A 355 -5.54 6.27 18.69
N LYS A 356 -4.58 7.16 18.53
CA LYS A 356 -3.40 6.91 17.69
C LYS A 356 -2.57 5.79 18.30
N SER A 357 -2.14 4.80 17.51
CA SER A 357 -1.18 3.79 17.94
C SER A 357 0.16 4.43 18.29
N ASN A 358 0.82 3.94 19.35
CA ASN A 358 2.05 4.57 19.85
C ASN A 358 3.16 4.64 18.77
N PHE A 359 3.25 3.61 17.96
CA PHE A 359 4.22 3.55 16.86
C PHE A 359 3.84 4.41 15.65
N SER A 360 2.55 4.71 15.44
CA SER A 360 2.13 5.41 14.22
C SER A 360 2.74 6.79 14.08
N ASN A 361 3.39 7.07 12.95
CA ASN A 361 3.67 8.44 12.57
C ASN A 361 2.36 9.21 12.36
N PHE A 362 2.38 10.52 12.56
CA PHE A 362 1.18 11.33 12.64
C PHE A 362 1.41 12.78 12.16
N GLY A 363 0.33 13.51 12.01
CA GLY A 363 0.35 14.94 11.67
C GLY A 363 -0.07 15.22 10.23
N SER A 364 -0.29 16.51 9.95
CA SER A 364 -0.66 17.00 8.64
C SER A 364 0.48 16.80 7.63
N GLY A 365 0.12 16.45 6.40
CA GLY A 365 1.07 16.22 5.31
C GLY A 365 1.56 14.78 5.19
N VAL A 366 1.34 13.92 6.20
CA VAL A 366 1.68 12.49 6.13
C VAL A 366 0.46 11.59 6.36
N VAL A 367 -0.51 11.99 7.19
CA VAL A 367 -1.71 11.21 7.47
C VAL A 367 -2.95 11.90 6.90
N THR A 368 -3.63 11.23 5.97
CA THR A 368 -4.96 11.61 5.46
C THR A 368 -6.05 10.93 6.29
N PHE A 369 -5.91 9.64 6.55
CA PHE A 369 -6.84 8.83 7.34
C PHE A 369 -6.10 7.98 8.35
N ALA A 370 -6.84 7.43 9.31
CA ALA A 370 -6.40 6.34 10.16
C ALA A 370 -7.25 5.09 9.93
N ALA A 371 -6.66 3.93 10.19
CA ALA A 371 -7.36 2.65 10.29
C ALA A 371 -6.68 1.78 11.37
N PRO A 372 -7.35 0.74 11.89
CA PRO A 372 -6.72 -0.18 12.81
C PRO A 372 -5.42 -0.76 12.26
N GLY A 373 -4.40 -0.82 13.10
CA GLY A 373 -3.11 -1.43 12.75
C GLY A 373 -2.49 -2.14 13.93
N GLU A 374 -3.30 -2.59 14.90
CA GLU A 374 -2.84 -3.35 16.05
C GLU A 374 -3.54 -4.71 16.11
N GLY A 375 -2.75 -5.78 16.08
CA GLY A 375 -3.24 -7.16 16.19
C GLY A 375 -4.21 -7.54 15.08
N VAL A 376 -3.97 -7.08 13.88
CA VAL A 376 -4.83 -7.35 12.71
C VAL A 376 -4.61 -8.78 12.23
N ILE A 377 -5.65 -9.60 12.30
CA ILE A 377 -5.60 -11.01 11.90
C ILE A 377 -5.78 -11.09 10.38
N THR A 378 -4.85 -11.79 9.72
CA THR A 378 -4.82 -11.89 8.26
C THR A 378 -4.15 -13.17 7.78
N THR A 379 -4.13 -13.40 6.47
CA THR A 379 -3.47 -14.53 5.83
C THR A 379 -1.95 -14.47 6.04
N TYR A 380 -1.30 -15.65 6.08
CA TYR A 380 0.15 -15.80 6.16
C TYR A 380 0.60 -16.97 5.27
N PRO A 381 1.81 -16.97 4.69
CA PRO A 381 2.26 -18.02 3.78
C PRO A 381 2.10 -19.44 4.31
N GLY A 382 1.91 -20.41 3.39
CA GLY A 382 1.67 -21.81 3.71
C GLY A 382 0.22 -22.11 4.11
N GLY A 383 -0.73 -21.25 3.76
CA GLY A 383 -2.14 -21.41 4.12
C GLY A 383 -2.44 -21.05 5.58
N ASN A 384 -1.53 -20.34 6.24
CA ASN A 384 -1.60 -19.95 7.65
C ASN A 384 -2.28 -18.59 7.83
N TYR A 385 -2.47 -18.21 9.11
CA TYR A 385 -2.97 -16.91 9.53
C TYR A 385 -2.08 -16.35 10.64
N ALA A 386 -1.93 -15.02 10.63
CA ALA A 386 -1.10 -14.30 11.59
C ALA A 386 -1.81 -13.05 12.09
N ALA A 387 -1.33 -12.49 13.20
CA ALA A 387 -1.70 -11.17 13.66
C ALA A 387 -0.51 -10.23 13.52
N GLY A 388 -0.73 -9.04 12.97
CA GLY A 388 0.32 -8.06 12.71
C GLY A 388 0.05 -6.69 13.30
N TRP A 389 1.10 -5.92 13.53
CA TRP A 389 1.10 -4.54 14.04
C TRP A 389 1.89 -3.64 13.10
N GLY A 390 1.38 -2.46 12.83
CA GLY A 390 2.03 -1.47 11.97
C GLY A 390 1.04 -0.68 11.12
N THR A 391 1.47 0.48 10.64
CA THR A 391 0.75 1.26 9.62
C THR A 391 0.64 0.50 8.30
N SER A 392 1.51 -0.48 8.08
CA SER A 392 1.49 -1.44 6.97
C SER A 392 0.21 -2.28 6.93
N PHE A 393 -0.46 -2.50 8.09
CA PHE A 393 -1.73 -3.22 8.18
C PHE A 393 -2.94 -2.29 8.10
N SER A 394 -2.74 -0.99 8.31
CA SER A 394 -3.77 0.05 8.10
C SER A 394 -3.91 0.41 6.60
N ALA A 395 -2.81 0.44 5.85
CA ALA A 395 -2.80 0.83 4.44
C ALA A 395 -3.69 -0.08 3.55
N PRO A 396 -3.64 -1.41 3.65
CA PRO A 396 -4.50 -2.28 2.86
C PRO A 396 -5.99 -2.15 3.22
N MET A 397 -6.36 -1.70 4.44
CA MET A 397 -7.75 -1.42 4.78
C MET A 397 -8.30 -0.25 3.95
N LEU A 398 -7.54 0.83 3.81
CA LEU A 398 -7.93 1.96 2.98
C LEU A 398 -7.89 1.59 1.49
N SER A 399 -6.92 0.78 1.06
CA SER A 399 -6.84 0.29 -0.32
C SER A 399 -8.07 -0.54 -0.71
N GLY A 400 -8.50 -1.45 0.17
CA GLY A 400 -9.76 -2.18 0.01
C GLY A 400 -10.98 -1.24 0.02
N ALA A 401 -11.05 -0.28 0.95
CA ALA A 401 -12.13 0.70 1.01
C ALA A 401 -12.24 1.53 -0.28
N ALA A 402 -11.13 1.91 -0.89
CA ALA A 402 -11.12 2.60 -2.17
C ALA A 402 -11.79 1.78 -3.28
N THR A 403 -11.62 0.45 -3.30
CA THR A 403 -12.29 -0.41 -4.29
C THR A 403 -13.80 -0.53 -4.05
N LEU A 404 -14.26 -0.43 -2.78
CA LEU A 404 -15.70 -0.33 -2.47
C LEU A 404 -16.29 0.98 -3.01
N VAL A 405 -15.55 2.09 -2.90
CA VAL A 405 -15.93 3.37 -3.51
C VAL A 405 -15.99 3.24 -5.03
N LEU A 406 -14.98 2.64 -5.67
CA LEU A 406 -14.95 2.44 -7.13
C LEU A 406 -16.11 1.57 -7.62
N GLN A 407 -16.56 0.58 -6.83
CA GLN A 407 -17.75 -0.23 -7.19
C GLN A 407 -19.02 0.63 -7.20
N ALA A 408 -19.19 1.53 -6.24
CA ALA A 408 -20.35 2.42 -6.16
C ALA A 408 -20.23 3.63 -7.10
N ARG A 409 -19.02 4.07 -7.39
CA ARG A 409 -18.68 5.25 -8.21
C ARG A 409 -17.49 4.96 -9.12
N PRO A 410 -17.69 4.28 -10.26
CA PRO A 410 -16.60 3.82 -11.13
C PRO A 410 -15.74 4.94 -11.74
N LEU A 411 -16.26 6.16 -11.79
CA LEU A 411 -15.56 7.33 -12.34
C LEU A 411 -14.86 8.18 -11.28
N SER A 412 -14.79 7.71 -10.03
CA SER A 412 -14.07 8.42 -8.97
C SER A 412 -12.58 8.53 -9.30
N ARG A 413 -12.04 9.72 -9.08
CA ARG A 413 -10.62 10.03 -9.24
C ARG A 413 -9.89 9.88 -7.90
N PRO A 414 -8.56 9.82 -7.87
CA PRO A 414 -7.79 9.75 -6.63
C PRO A 414 -8.20 10.77 -5.57
N GLY A 415 -8.45 12.03 -5.97
CA GLY A 415 -8.88 13.09 -5.05
C GLY A 415 -10.31 12.94 -4.50
N ASP A 416 -11.18 12.18 -5.15
CA ASP A 416 -12.57 11.98 -4.71
C ASP A 416 -12.65 11.02 -3.52
N ILE A 417 -11.67 10.13 -3.35
CA ILE A 417 -11.64 9.12 -2.28
C ILE A 417 -11.71 9.77 -0.92
N THR A 418 -10.99 10.88 -0.73
CA THR A 418 -11.02 11.65 0.52
C THR A 418 -12.43 12.12 0.86
N ASN A 419 -13.16 12.63 -0.13
CA ASN A 419 -14.53 13.11 0.08
C ASN A 419 -15.49 11.95 0.40
N TRP A 420 -15.38 10.83 -0.34
CA TRP A 420 -16.27 9.70 -0.18
C TRP A 420 -16.06 8.95 1.14
N LEU A 421 -14.82 8.92 1.67
CA LEU A 421 -14.50 8.27 2.93
C LEU A 421 -14.43 9.22 4.13
N SER A 422 -14.85 10.48 3.98
CA SER A 422 -14.74 11.54 5.01
C SER A 422 -15.66 11.38 6.22
N LYS A 423 -16.60 10.44 6.21
CA LYS A 423 -17.40 10.12 7.40
C LYS A 423 -16.58 9.21 8.31
N THR A 424 -15.89 9.80 9.27
CA THR A 424 -14.86 9.17 10.08
C THR A 424 -15.09 9.38 11.57
N LYS A 425 -14.37 8.63 12.39
CA LYS A 425 -14.19 8.90 13.82
C LYS A 425 -12.95 9.76 14.01
N GLN A 426 -13.11 10.97 14.51
CA GLN A 426 -12.00 11.90 14.70
C GLN A 426 -10.98 11.38 15.71
N ILE A 427 -9.71 11.48 15.35
CA ILE A 427 -8.55 11.21 16.20
C ILE A 427 -7.57 12.38 16.01
N SER A 428 -7.08 12.96 17.11
CA SER A 428 -6.17 14.10 17.06
C SER A 428 -4.91 13.78 16.25
N ASP A 429 -4.50 14.71 15.39
CA ASP A 429 -3.32 14.63 14.51
C ASP A 429 -3.32 13.45 13.50
N MET A 430 -4.48 12.83 13.27
CA MET A 430 -4.65 11.71 12.33
C MET A 430 -5.54 12.07 11.13
N GLY A 431 -5.32 13.24 10.55
CA GLY A 431 -6.05 13.71 9.37
C GLY A 431 -7.57 13.75 9.58
N TYR A 432 -8.32 13.08 8.71
CA TYR A 432 -9.77 12.94 8.87
C TYR A 432 -10.15 12.01 10.03
N GLY A 433 -9.20 11.27 10.62
CA GLY A 433 -9.45 10.29 11.68
C GLY A 433 -9.65 8.87 11.14
N ARG A 434 -10.12 7.95 12.00
CA ARG A 434 -10.33 6.54 11.64
C ARG A 434 -11.52 6.40 10.69
N ILE A 435 -11.32 5.67 9.59
CA ILE A 435 -12.37 5.38 8.60
C ILE A 435 -13.58 4.67 9.24
N ASP A 436 -14.77 5.11 8.90
CA ASP A 436 -16.04 4.43 9.23
C ASP A 436 -16.70 4.03 7.91
N LEU A 437 -16.58 2.75 7.56
CA LEU A 437 -17.05 2.25 6.28
C LEU A 437 -18.58 2.27 6.17
N PHE A 438 -19.29 2.00 7.26
CA PHE A 438 -20.74 2.07 7.25
C PHE A 438 -21.24 3.49 7.00
N ALA A 439 -20.73 4.48 7.76
CA ALA A 439 -21.16 5.86 7.61
C ALA A 439 -20.77 6.43 6.24
N SER A 440 -19.58 6.12 5.74
CA SER A 440 -19.09 6.61 4.45
C SER A 440 -19.82 5.98 3.27
N LEU A 441 -19.93 4.64 3.24
CA LEU A 441 -20.50 3.94 2.09
C LEU A 441 -22.03 4.05 2.01
N THR A 442 -22.75 4.09 3.14
CA THR A 442 -24.19 4.38 3.13
C THR A 442 -24.48 5.79 2.63
N ASN A 443 -23.70 6.79 3.05
CA ASN A 443 -23.80 8.15 2.51
C ASN A 443 -23.50 8.17 1.01
N LEU A 444 -22.49 7.44 0.55
CA LEU A 444 -22.11 7.35 -0.85
C LEU A 444 -23.24 6.78 -1.72
N VAL A 445 -23.82 5.65 -1.30
CA VAL A 445 -24.90 4.99 -2.06
C VAL A 445 -26.14 5.87 -2.10
N ASN A 446 -26.55 6.45 -0.96
CA ASN A 446 -27.73 7.32 -0.85
C ASN A 446 -27.61 8.61 -1.66
N SER A 447 -26.42 9.18 -1.78
CA SER A 447 -26.20 10.40 -2.58
C SER A 447 -26.33 10.19 -4.09
N GLY A 448 -26.33 8.93 -4.57
CA GLY A 448 -26.54 8.59 -5.97
C GLY A 448 -28.00 8.35 -6.37
N GLY A 449 -28.89 8.19 -5.40
CA GLY A 449 -30.32 7.96 -5.65
C GLY A 449 -31.14 9.24 -5.88
N SER A 450 -30.55 10.43 -5.74
CA SER A 450 -31.29 11.71 -5.77
C SER A 450 -31.41 12.37 -7.16
N SER A 451 -31.02 11.70 -8.25
CA SER A 451 -31.06 12.26 -9.60
C SER A 451 -32.07 11.62 -10.56
N SER A 452 -33.14 10.99 -10.04
CA SER A 452 -34.23 10.53 -10.90
C SER A 452 -35.56 10.51 -10.14
N SER A 453 -36.23 11.66 -10.02
CA SER A 453 -37.67 11.84 -10.12
C SER A 453 -38.11 13.22 -9.62
N THR A 454 -38.12 14.21 -10.50
CA THR A 454 -39.17 15.27 -10.50
C THR A 454 -39.34 15.77 -11.94
N SER A 455 -39.98 14.95 -12.75
CA SER A 455 -40.80 15.47 -13.85
C SER A 455 -42.14 15.82 -13.25
N SER A 456 -42.28 16.99 -12.65
CA SER A 456 -43.58 17.57 -12.38
C SER A 456 -44.17 18.04 -13.70
N THR A 457 -45.10 17.26 -14.21
CA THR A 457 -46.07 17.63 -15.22
C THR A 457 -46.94 18.76 -14.64
N SER A 458 -46.63 19.98 -14.94
CA SER A 458 -47.59 21.10 -14.76
C SER A 458 -48.38 21.25 -16.03
N GLY A 459 -49.62 20.76 -15.98
CA GLY A 459 -50.64 21.06 -16.97
C GLY A 459 -50.95 22.53 -16.99
N SER A 460 -50.89 23.10 -18.17
CA SER A 460 -51.37 24.44 -18.53
C SER A 460 -52.89 24.52 -18.44
N THR A 461 -53.43 25.46 -17.65
CA THR A 461 -54.74 26.04 -17.90
C THR A 461 -54.59 27.53 -18.00
N SER A 462 -55.00 28.00 -19.15
CA SER A 462 -55.14 29.39 -19.57
C SER A 462 -56.22 30.10 -18.76
N GLY A 463 -55.96 31.36 -18.35
CA GLY A 463 -56.94 32.30 -17.79
C GLY A 463 -56.43 33.71 -17.86
N SER A 464 -57.03 34.47 -18.78
CA SER A 464 -56.83 35.87 -19.13
C SER A 464 -57.40 36.84 -18.07
N SER A 465 -56.69 37.91 -17.76
CA SER A 465 -57.22 39.30 -17.82
C SER A 465 -56.39 40.35 -17.01
N SER A 466 -55.83 41.26 -17.69
CA SER A 466 -55.84 42.73 -17.61
C SER A 466 -55.96 43.41 -16.21
N THR A 467 -55.05 44.25 -15.83
CA THR A 467 -55.10 45.76 -15.96
C THR A 467 -54.05 46.41 -15.05
N THR A 468 -53.23 47.22 -15.66
CA THR A 468 -52.74 48.60 -15.32
C THR A 468 -52.78 49.11 -13.86
N THR A 469 -51.64 49.59 -13.32
CA THR A 469 -51.27 51.02 -13.20
C THR A 469 -50.03 51.28 -12.35
N ASN A 470 -49.16 52.05 -12.88
CA ASN A 470 -48.30 53.16 -12.42
C ASN A 470 -48.19 53.47 -10.91
N SER A 471 -46.96 53.69 -10.42
CA SER A 471 -46.31 54.96 -10.09
C SER A 471 -45.21 54.80 -9.05
N THR A 472 -44.01 55.13 -9.40
CA THR A 472 -43.12 56.26 -9.10
C THR A 472 -42.63 56.46 -7.67
N SER A 473 -41.29 56.66 -7.63
CA SER A 473 -40.44 57.49 -6.73
C SER A 473 -40.10 56.86 -5.36
N GLY A 474 -38.94 56.97 -4.83
CA GLY A 474 -37.76 57.75 -5.06
C GLY A 474 -36.74 57.46 -3.97
N SER A 475 -35.50 57.58 -4.35
CA SER A 475 -34.27 58.04 -3.67
C SER A 475 -34.19 58.09 -2.15
N THR A 476 -33.09 57.61 -1.55
CA THR A 476 -31.84 58.31 -1.15
C THR A 476 -31.01 57.49 -0.17
N SER A 477 -29.76 57.22 -0.51
CA SER A 477 -28.50 57.65 0.08
C SER A 477 -28.23 57.37 1.57
N GLY A 478 -27.09 56.78 1.85
CA GLY A 478 -26.37 56.94 3.10
C GLY A 478 -25.46 55.76 3.49
N GLY A 479 -24.19 55.74 3.09
CA GLY A 479 -23.14 55.16 3.88
C GLY A 479 -22.60 56.22 4.85
N PRO A 480 -21.55 56.05 5.64
CA PRO A 480 -20.47 55.06 5.56
C PRO A 480 -19.92 54.57 6.91
N SER A 481 -18.84 53.72 6.78
CA SER A 481 -17.61 53.65 7.60
C SER A 481 -17.60 52.94 8.96
N HIS A 482 -16.76 51.93 8.95
CA HIS A 482 -15.70 51.48 9.88
C HIS A 482 -15.53 52.13 11.28
N PRO A 483 -14.92 51.50 12.30
CA PRO A 483 -13.62 50.78 12.16
C PRO A 483 -13.67 49.28 12.32
#